data_3115330643f6a593ed53224213b3fe01
#
_entry.id   3115330643f6a593ed53224213b3fe01
#
_cell.length_a   1.000
_cell.length_b   1.000
_cell.length_c   1.000
_cell.angle_alpha   90.00
_cell.angle_beta   90.00
_cell.angle_gamma   90.00
#
_symmetry.space_group_name_H-M   'P 1'
#
loop_
_entity.id
_entity.type
_entity.pdbx_description
1 polymer ?
#
loop_
_entity_poly.entity_id
_entity_poly.type
_entity_poly.pdbx_seq_one_letter_code
_entity_poly.pdbx_strand_id
1 'polypeptide(L)'
;MPKPPLTIWYNTRCPVWDAGIVRQERRLVEAIKAGRIAFRDINAEPAALAGYGVSLEDIRRRLHATDADGKLLVGADVAIAVWRMTPGEGWLAALFGNRTVLPLTRYAYDRFADRKRALSIPCGNHVTS
;
A
#
# COMPACT_ATOMS: atom_id res chain seq x y z
N MET A 1 -23.35 0.77 4.28
CA MET A 1 -22.46 0.16 3.28
C MET A 1 -21.36 -0.63 3.96
N PRO A 2 -21.20 -1.87 3.58
CA PRO A 2 -20.11 -2.65 4.17
C PRO A 2 -18.77 -2.08 3.70
N LYS A 3 -17.78 -2.19 4.59
CA LYS A 3 -16.42 -1.78 4.24
C LYS A 3 -15.84 -2.77 3.21
N PRO A 4 -15.00 -2.30 2.28
CA PRO A 4 -14.30 -3.22 1.41
C PRO A 4 -13.44 -4.18 2.23
N PRO A 5 -13.26 -5.43 1.78
CA PRO A 5 -12.36 -6.36 2.46
C PRO A 5 -10.91 -5.87 2.55
N LEU A 6 -10.50 -4.97 1.64
CA LEU A 6 -9.16 -4.42 1.66
C LEU A 6 -9.22 -2.96 1.25
N THR A 7 -8.68 -2.08 2.08
CA THR A 7 -8.57 -0.65 1.77
C THR A 7 -7.10 -0.28 1.79
N ILE A 8 -6.60 0.22 0.66
CA ILE A 8 -5.20 0.62 0.50
C ILE A 8 -5.10 2.13 0.69
N TRP A 9 -4.25 2.53 1.62
CA TRP A 9 -3.97 3.95 1.89
C TRP A 9 -2.61 4.29 1.29
N TYR A 10 -2.56 5.25 0.41
CA TYR A 10 -1.31 5.58 -0.27
C TYR A 10 -1.15 7.09 -0.43
N ASN A 11 0.05 7.50 -0.79
CA ASN A 11 0.40 8.90 -0.93
C ASN A 11 0.42 9.28 -2.41
N THR A 12 -0.63 9.97 -2.87
CA THR A 12 -0.74 10.38 -4.26
C THR A 12 0.33 11.39 -4.67
N ARG A 13 0.95 12.04 -3.68
CA ARG A 13 2.01 13.02 -3.96
C ARG A 13 3.37 12.39 -4.22
N CYS A 14 3.49 11.08 -3.98
CA CYS A 14 4.73 10.38 -4.23
C CYS A 14 4.65 9.72 -5.61
N PRO A 15 5.44 10.18 -6.60
CA PRO A 15 5.33 9.66 -7.97
C PRO A 15 5.54 8.15 -8.05
N VAL A 16 6.41 7.60 -7.21
CA VAL A 16 6.70 6.17 -7.23
C VAL A 16 5.48 5.36 -6.80
N TRP A 17 4.89 5.72 -5.66
CA TRP A 17 3.72 5.01 -5.15
C TRP A 17 2.51 5.24 -6.04
N ASP A 18 2.32 6.49 -6.49
CA ASP A 18 1.16 6.82 -7.31
C ASP A 18 1.16 6.05 -8.63
N ALA A 19 2.30 5.98 -9.30
CA ALA A 19 2.40 5.24 -10.56
C ALA A 19 2.11 3.75 -10.38
N GLY A 20 2.63 3.16 -9.30
CA GLY A 20 2.38 1.76 -9.00
C GLY A 20 0.91 1.48 -8.70
N ILE A 21 0.28 2.37 -7.95
CA ILE A 21 -1.14 2.22 -7.61
C ILE A 21 -2.03 2.39 -8.84
N VAL A 22 -1.73 3.37 -9.69
CA VAL A 22 -2.51 3.59 -10.92
C VAL A 22 -2.47 2.33 -11.80
N ARG A 23 -1.29 1.71 -11.90
CA ARG A 23 -1.17 0.46 -12.66
C ARG A 23 -2.05 -0.63 -12.06
N GLN A 24 -2.02 -0.78 -10.74
CA GLN A 24 -2.82 -1.80 -10.07
C GLN A 24 -4.32 -1.52 -10.18
N GLU A 25 -4.72 -0.26 -10.07
CA GLU A 25 -6.13 0.10 -10.23
C GLU A 25 -6.65 -0.33 -11.60
N ARG A 26 -5.86 -0.17 -12.64
CA ARG A 26 -6.27 -0.60 -13.98
C ARG A 26 -6.48 -2.11 -14.06
N ARG A 27 -5.70 -2.88 -13.32
CA ARG A 27 -5.81 -4.34 -13.33
C ARG A 27 -6.91 -4.83 -12.39
N LEU A 28 -7.36 -3.99 -11.48
CA LEU A 28 -8.33 -4.36 -10.45
C LEU A 28 -9.68 -3.69 -10.63
N VAL A 29 -9.97 -3.19 -11.83
CA VAL A 29 -11.21 -2.45 -12.10
C VAL A 29 -12.43 -3.24 -11.64
N GLU A 30 -12.51 -4.54 -11.94
CA GLU A 30 -13.67 -5.34 -11.56
C GLU A 30 -13.75 -5.52 -10.05
N ALA A 31 -12.62 -5.70 -9.39
CA ALA A 31 -12.61 -5.85 -7.94
C ALA A 31 -13.03 -4.55 -7.24
N ILE A 32 -12.59 -3.41 -7.79
CA ILE A 32 -12.98 -2.09 -7.26
C ILE A 32 -14.49 -1.90 -7.42
N LYS A 33 -15.02 -2.19 -8.60
CA LYS A 33 -16.46 -2.06 -8.85
C LYS A 33 -17.28 -2.97 -7.96
N ALA A 34 -16.76 -4.16 -7.66
CA ALA A 34 -17.45 -5.12 -6.81
C ALA A 34 -17.31 -4.80 -5.32
N GLY A 35 -16.55 -3.77 -4.97
CA GLY A 35 -16.36 -3.38 -3.57
C GLY A 35 -15.40 -4.28 -2.79
N ARG A 36 -14.56 -5.06 -3.49
CA ARG A 36 -13.61 -5.96 -2.81
C ARG A 36 -12.31 -5.28 -2.42
N ILE A 37 -11.99 -4.16 -3.05
CA ILE A 37 -10.79 -3.39 -2.74
C ILE A 37 -11.07 -1.91 -3.00
N ALA A 38 -10.48 -1.04 -2.19
CA ALA A 38 -10.56 0.40 -2.39
C ALA A 38 -9.16 0.98 -2.27
N PHE A 39 -8.87 1.98 -3.09
CA PHE A 39 -7.63 2.74 -3.02
C PHE A 39 -7.98 4.16 -2.58
N ARG A 40 -7.39 4.61 -1.48
CA ARG A 40 -7.71 5.92 -0.91
C ARG A 40 -6.44 6.73 -0.68
N ASP A 41 -6.54 8.03 -0.93
CA ASP A 41 -5.44 8.95 -0.76
C ASP A 41 -5.36 9.40 0.69
N ILE A 42 -4.24 9.09 1.35
CA ILE A 42 -4.07 9.51 2.75
C ILE A 42 -4.02 11.03 2.90
N ASN A 43 -3.63 11.74 1.85
CA ASN A 43 -3.59 13.20 1.90
C ASN A 43 -4.99 13.82 1.99
N ALA A 44 -6.00 13.11 1.46
CA ALA A 44 -7.39 13.57 1.55
C ALA A 44 -8.02 13.22 2.90
N GLU A 45 -7.50 12.22 3.59
CA GLU A 45 -8.03 11.73 4.87
C GLU A 45 -6.90 11.49 5.85
N PRO A 46 -6.17 12.53 6.26
CA PRO A 46 -4.93 12.34 7.03
C PRO A 46 -5.13 11.68 8.40
N ALA A 47 -6.34 11.70 8.94
CA ALA A 47 -6.61 11.08 10.24
C ALA A 47 -7.16 9.66 10.12
N ALA A 48 -7.23 9.11 8.91
CA ALA A 48 -7.91 7.83 8.68
C ALA A 48 -7.32 6.67 9.48
N LEU A 49 -6.01 6.68 9.71
CA LEU A 49 -5.34 5.61 10.46
C LEU A 49 -4.86 6.04 11.84
N ALA A 50 -5.39 7.14 12.35
CA ALA A 50 -4.94 7.68 13.65
C ALA A 50 -5.08 6.66 14.79
N GLY A 51 -6.13 5.85 14.74
CA GLY A 51 -6.36 4.85 15.79
C GLY A 51 -5.37 3.69 15.81
N TYR A 52 -4.53 3.58 14.80
CA TYR A 52 -3.54 2.50 14.71
C TYR A 52 -2.17 2.88 15.27
N GLY A 53 -2.01 4.11 15.74
CA GLY A 53 -0.74 4.55 16.31
C GLY A 53 0.36 4.80 15.30
N VAL A 54 0.03 4.94 14.03
CA VAL A 54 1.01 5.25 12.98
C VAL A 54 0.93 6.73 12.65
N SER A 55 2.08 7.33 12.35
CA SER A 55 2.13 8.75 11.99
C SER A 55 1.78 8.94 10.53
N LEU A 56 1.35 10.16 10.19
CA LEU A 56 1.07 10.49 8.80
C LEU A 56 2.33 10.36 7.93
N GLU A 57 3.48 10.68 8.49
CA GLU A 57 4.74 10.54 7.77
C GLU A 57 5.03 9.07 7.44
N ASP A 58 4.77 8.18 8.37
CA ASP A 58 4.94 6.73 8.12
C ASP A 58 4.05 6.26 6.99
N ILE A 59 2.79 6.73 6.98
CA ILE A 59 1.83 6.34 5.96
C ILE A 59 2.26 6.87 4.59
N ARG A 60 2.85 8.05 4.55
CA ARG A 60 3.34 8.63 3.30
C ARG A 60 4.58 7.91 2.76
N ARG A 61 5.35 7.30 3.66
CA ARG A 61 6.59 6.64 3.29
C ARG A 61 6.37 5.21 2.78
N ARG A 62 5.42 4.51 3.36
CA ARG A 62 5.14 3.11 3.03
C ARG A 62 3.66 2.93 2.76
N LEU A 63 3.33 1.92 1.99
CA LEU A 63 1.94 1.56 1.79
C LEU A 63 1.35 1.02 3.10
N HIS A 64 0.12 1.40 3.37
CA HIS A 64 -0.64 0.90 4.51
C HIS A 64 -1.99 0.43 4.00
N ALA A 65 -2.56 -0.56 4.66
CA ALA A 65 -3.87 -1.07 4.29
C ALA A 65 -4.59 -1.59 5.53
N THR A 66 -5.91 -1.60 5.45
CA THR A 66 -6.72 -2.26 6.47
C THR A 66 -7.51 -3.37 5.80
N ASP A 67 -7.58 -4.54 6.46
CA ASP A 67 -8.32 -5.67 5.93
C ASP A 67 -9.76 -5.69 6.47
N ALA A 68 -10.51 -6.74 6.12
CA ALA A 68 -11.91 -6.86 6.52
C ALA A 68 -12.10 -6.92 8.04
N ASP A 69 -11.09 -7.38 8.76
CA ASP A 69 -11.14 -7.49 10.21
C ASP A 69 -10.63 -6.23 10.91
N GLY A 70 -10.27 -5.22 10.14
CA GLY A 70 -9.72 -3.99 10.68
C GLY A 70 -8.24 -4.09 11.04
N LYS A 71 -7.56 -5.15 10.61
CA LYS A 71 -6.14 -5.30 10.86
C LYS A 71 -5.33 -4.42 9.93
N LEU A 72 -4.31 -3.78 10.48
CA LEU A 72 -3.41 -2.93 9.69
C LEU A 72 -2.32 -3.76 9.04
N LEU A 73 -2.15 -3.56 7.73
CA LEU A 73 -1.04 -4.14 6.97
C LEU A 73 -0.10 -3.00 6.57
N VAL A 74 1.19 -3.26 6.56
CA VAL A 74 2.21 -2.24 6.27
C VAL A 74 3.24 -2.79 5.30
N GLY A 75 3.61 -1.98 4.31
CA GLY A 75 4.75 -2.27 3.45
C GLY A 75 4.54 -3.47 2.55
N ALA A 76 5.45 -4.42 2.62
CA ALA A 76 5.44 -5.61 1.76
C ALA A 76 4.15 -6.41 1.89
N ASP A 77 3.57 -6.46 3.08
CA ASP A 77 2.34 -7.20 3.31
C ASP A 77 1.18 -6.62 2.49
N VAL A 78 1.18 -5.29 2.28
CA VAL A 78 0.19 -4.64 1.43
C VAL A 78 0.35 -5.08 -0.02
N ALA A 79 1.59 -5.07 -0.52
CA ALA A 79 1.88 -5.50 -1.88
C ALA A 79 1.43 -6.94 -2.13
N ILE A 80 1.72 -7.82 -1.17
CA ILE A 80 1.32 -9.22 -1.27
C ILE A 80 -0.20 -9.37 -1.31
N ALA A 81 -0.92 -8.62 -0.47
CA ALA A 81 -2.37 -8.65 -0.45
C ALA A 81 -2.95 -8.17 -1.78
N VAL A 82 -2.37 -7.13 -2.36
CA VAL A 82 -2.81 -6.60 -3.66
C VAL A 82 -2.54 -7.62 -4.77
N TRP A 83 -1.35 -8.21 -4.78
CA TRP A 83 -1.02 -9.22 -5.78
C TRP A 83 -1.97 -10.42 -5.71
N ARG A 84 -2.37 -10.81 -4.50
CA ARG A 84 -3.28 -11.93 -4.32
C ARG A 84 -4.62 -11.69 -5.00
N MET A 85 -5.02 -10.43 -5.09
CA MET A 85 -6.29 -10.04 -5.72
C MET A 85 -6.15 -9.69 -7.19
N THR A 86 -4.95 -9.47 -7.70
CA THR A 86 -4.73 -9.00 -9.07
C THR A 86 -4.65 -10.19 -10.01
N PRO A 87 -5.50 -10.25 -11.06
CA PRO A 87 -5.45 -11.34 -12.03
C PRO A 87 -4.05 -11.44 -12.65
N GLY A 88 -3.52 -12.66 -12.68
CA GLY A 88 -2.20 -12.92 -13.25
C GLY A 88 -1.04 -12.65 -12.31
N GLU A 89 -1.29 -12.16 -11.11
CA GLU A 89 -0.23 -11.83 -10.14
C GLU A 89 -0.29 -12.64 -8.85
N GLY A 90 -1.20 -13.59 -8.77
CA GLY A 90 -1.30 -14.45 -7.58
C GLY A 90 -0.02 -15.23 -7.31
N TRP A 91 0.74 -15.58 -8.36
CA TRP A 91 1.99 -16.31 -8.20
C TRP A 91 3.04 -15.42 -7.49
N LEU A 92 3.00 -14.10 -7.69
CA LEU A 92 3.89 -13.20 -6.97
C LEU A 92 3.60 -13.25 -5.48
N ALA A 93 2.30 -13.23 -5.12
CA ALA A 93 1.91 -13.33 -3.72
C ALA A 93 2.35 -14.66 -3.12
N ALA A 94 2.19 -15.75 -3.87
CA ALA A 94 2.60 -17.06 -3.40
C ALA A 94 4.11 -17.15 -3.19
N LEU A 95 4.87 -16.57 -4.10
CA LEU A 95 6.33 -16.60 -4.04
C LEU A 95 6.87 -15.70 -2.91
N PHE A 96 6.47 -14.44 -2.91
CA PHE A 96 7.03 -13.46 -1.99
C PHE A 96 6.33 -13.43 -0.63
N GLY A 97 5.13 -13.97 -0.54
CA GLY A 97 4.39 -14.10 0.71
C GLY A 97 4.60 -15.43 1.41
N ASN A 98 5.42 -16.30 0.82
CA ASN A 98 5.75 -17.59 1.42
C ASN A 98 6.41 -17.37 2.78
N ARG A 99 6.03 -18.20 3.77
CA ARG A 99 6.52 -18.06 5.13
C ARG A 99 8.05 -17.98 5.20
N THR A 100 8.74 -18.71 4.35
CA THR A 100 10.21 -18.73 4.32
C THR A 100 10.79 -17.48 3.69
N VAL A 101 10.13 -16.96 2.66
CA VAL A 101 10.63 -15.82 1.86
C VAL A 101 10.15 -14.48 2.42
N LEU A 102 9.03 -14.46 3.12
CA LEU A 102 8.41 -13.23 3.57
C LEU A 102 9.34 -12.30 4.36
N PRO A 103 10.17 -12.79 5.30
CA PRO A 103 11.09 -11.88 6.00
C PRO A 103 12.05 -11.16 5.04
N LEU A 104 12.50 -11.86 4.00
CA LEU A 104 13.38 -11.26 3.00
C LEU A 104 12.61 -10.23 2.15
N THR A 105 11.37 -10.54 1.81
CA THR A 105 10.51 -9.63 1.06
C THR A 105 10.30 -8.33 1.85
N ARG A 106 10.02 -8.45 3.13
CA ARG A 106 9.83 -7.29 4.00
C ARG A 106 11.11 -6.46 4.09
N TYR A 107 12.25 -7.12 4.22
CA TYR A 107 13.53 -6.44 4.27
C TYR A 107 13.80 -5.67 2.98
N ALA A 108 13.57 -6.32 1.83
CA ALA A 108 13.79 -5.70 0.53
C ALA A 108 12.87 -4.48 0.32
N TYR A 109 11.61 -4.60 0.73
CA TYR A 109 10.67 -3.49 0.64
C TYR A 109 11.14 -2.31 1.50
N ASP A 110 11.53 -2.58 2.74
CA ASP A 110 11.95 -1.52 3.64
C ASP A 110 13.22 -0.83 3.14
N ARG A 111 14.15 -1.60 2.61
CA ARG A 111 15.36 -1.02 2.02
C ARG A 111 15.03 -0.14 0.82
N PHE A 112 14.09 -0.57 -0.03
CA PHE A 112 13.65 0.23 -1.16
C PHE A 112 13.01 1.54 -0.68
N ALA A 113 12.14 1.47 0.30
CA ALA A 113 11.45 2.66 0.82
C ALA A 113 12.45 3.64 1.43
N ASP A 114 13.42 3.15 2.19
CA ASP A 114 14.42 4.00 2.81
C ASP A 114 15.40 4.57 1.79
N ARG A 115 15.79 3.78 0.80
CA ARG A 115 16.70 4.23 -0.25
C ARG A 115 16.04 5.31 -1.11
N LYS A 116 14.76 5.14 -1.42
CA LYS A 116 13.99 6.14 -2.15
C LYS A 116 14.06 7.49 -1.43
N ARG A 117 13.93 7.47 -0.11
CA ARG A 117 14.03 8.67 0.71
C ARG A 117 15.43 9.25 0.67
N ALA A 118 16.46 8.39 0.78
CA ALA A 118 17.87 8.83 0.77
C ALA A 118 18.24 9.45 -0.56
N LEU A 119 17.60 9.05 -1.65
CA LEU A 119 17.85 9.61 -2.97
C LEU A 119 17.02 10.86 -3.24
N SER A 120 16.31 11.35 -2.21
CA SER A 120 15.50 12.56 -2.29
C SER A 120 14.39 12.50 -3.32
N ILE A 121 13.86 11.32 -3.57
CA ILE A 121 12.69 11.18 -4.43
C ILE A 121 11.52 11.82 -3.70
N PRO A 122 10.84 12.81 -4.31
CA PRO A 122 9.78 13.51 -3.61
C PRO A 122 8.61 12.59 -3.32
N CYS A 123 8.18 12.62 -2.06
CA CYS A 123 7.02 11.87 -1.61
C CYS A 123 6.21 12.75 -0.68
N GLY A 124 5.71 13.78 -1.27
CA GLY A 124 4.53 14.45 -0.80
C GLY A 124 4.55 15.32 0.40
N ASN A 125 5.21 15.02 1.39
CA ASN A 125 4.97 15.81 2.57
C ASN A 125 5.94 16.93 2.76
N HIS A 126 6.90 17.01 1.86
CA HIS A 126 7.69 18.12 2.07
C HIS A 126 7.22 19.23 1.25
N VAL A 127 6.93 19.58 1.46
CA VAL A 127 6.49 20.52 0.97
C VAL A 127 6.60 21.52 0.94
N THR A 128 6.76 21.51 1.08
CA THR A 128 6.60 22.29 1.16
C THR A 128 6.61 23.03 1.01
N SER A 129 6.70 23.11 0.88
CA SER A 129 6.57 23.85 0.86
C SER A 129 6.58 24.38 0.43
#